data_6e8472fe97b7799f4530adbfc381b5b5
#
_entry.id   6e8472fe97b7799f4530adbfc381b5b5
#
_cell.length_a   1.000
_cell.length_b   1.000
_cell.length_c   1.000
_cell.angle_alpha   90.00
_cell.angle_beta   90.00
_cell.angle_gamma   90.00
#
_symmetry.space_group_name_H-M   'P 1'
#
loop_
_entity.id
_entity.type
_entity.pdbx_description
1 polymer ?
#
loop_
_entity_poly.entity_id
_entity_poly.type
_entity_poly.pdbx_seq_one_letter_code
_entity_poly.pdbx_strand_id
1 'polypeptide(L)'
;MFKRLLLALIITGNLIFAQNIVINEVMASNQTAILDEDDDASDYLELYNKGTDPINLTGYYLSDNIEKIQKWQFGNAVIEPGEYLIVFASDKDRQTTYWHTNFKISASGESIILSDTSGTNIDQVDLPESMVDIAYARITDGSPDW
;
A
#
# COMPACT_ATOMS: atom_id res chain seq x y z
N MET A 1 18.23 50.52 32.23
CA MET A 1 18.44 49.10 32.44
C MET A 1 17.47 48.33 31.52
N PHE A 2 17.91 48.02 30.29
CA PHE A 2 17.07 47.39 29.26
C PHE A 2 17.13 45.86 29.43
N LYS A 3 16.04 45.22 29.82
CA LYS A 3 15.91 43.74 29.79
C LYS A 3 15.74 43.30 28.32
N ARG A 4 16.73 42.60 27.77
CA ARG A 4 16.61 41.94 26.52
C ARG A 4 15.78 40.67 26.70
N LEU A 5 14.58 40.65 26.12
CA LEU A 5 13.73 39.47 26.04
C LEU A 5 14.30 38.57 24.92
N LEU A 6 14.87 37.43 25.32
CA LEU A 6 15.34 36.40 24.37
C LEU A 6 14.11 35.57 23.95
N LEU A 7 13.62 35.80 22.73
CA LEU A 7 12.55 35.01 22.15
C LEU A 7 13.16 33.69 21.66
N ALA A 8 12.99 32.61 22.36
CA ALA A 8 13.38 31.28 21.91
C ALA A 8 12.40 30.81 20.81
N LEU A 9 12.88 30.78 19.56
CA LEU A 9 12.16 30.19 18.45
C LEU A 9 12.18 28.66 18.60
N ILE A 10 11.09 28.07 19.08
CA ILE A 10 10.91 26.62 19.10
C ILE A 10 10.58 26.21 17.66
N ILE A 11 11.57 25.72 16.93
CA ILE A 11 11.35 25.05 15.65
C ILE A 11 10.86 23.64 15.98
N THR A 12 9.54 23.45 15.97
CA THR A 12 8.94 22.10 15.96
C THR A 12 9.18 21.50 14.56
N GLY A 13 10.31 20.84 14.39
CA GLY A 13 10.55 20.03 13.22
C GLY A 13 9.51 18.90 13.21
N ASN A 14 8.56 18.91 12.27
CA ASN A 14 7.80 17.72 11.95
C ASN A 14 8.80 16.68 11.43
N LEU A 15 9.11 15.67 12.22
CA LEU A 15 9.78 14.47 11.75
C LEU A 15 8.83 13.81 10.75
N ILE A 16 9.05 14.07 9.46
CA ILE A 16 8.43 13.28 8.41
C ILE A 16 9.12 11.91 8.52
N PHE A 17 8.49 10.97 9.21
CA PHE A 17 8.91 9.58 9.15
C PHE A 17 8.76 9.15 7.69
N ALA A 18 9.86 8.87 7.03
CA ALA A 18 9.83 8.29 5.70
C ALA A 18 9.02 6.99 5.81
N GLN A 19 7.93 6.94 5.05
CA GLN A 19 7.10 5.74 5.01
C GLN A 19 7.91 4.60 4.41
N ASN A 20 8.14 3.55 5.19
CA ASN A 20 8.96 2.41 4.80
C ASN A 20 8.17 1.34 4.04
N ILE A 21 6.83 1.39 4.08
CA ILE A 21 5.96 0.49 3.32
C ILE A 21 5.28 1.26 2.19
N VAL A 22 5.29 0.69 1.00
CA VAL A 22 4.70 1.30 -0.20
C VAL A 22 3.95 0.27 -1.03
N ILE A 23 2.98 0.72 -1.82
CA ILE A 23 2.43 -0.03 -2.95
C ILE A 23 3.50 0.02 -4.04
N ASN A 24 3.99 -1.13 -4.48
CA ASN A 24 5.12 -1.22 -5.42
C ASN A 24 4.66 -1.56 -6.84
N GLU A 25 3.66 -2.42 -6.97
CA GLU A 25 3.10 -2.88 -8.23
C GLU A 25 1.60 -3.16 -8.08
N VAL A 26 0.83 -2.95 -9.16
CA VAL A 26 -0.59 -3.32 -9.23
C VAL A 26 -0.89 -3.93 -10.59
N MET A 27 -1.56 -5.08 -10.62
CA MET A 27 -2.09 -5.71 -11.82
C MET A 27 -3.62 -5.79 -11.74
N ALA A 28 -4.30 -4.92 -12.49
CA ALA A 28 -5.76 -4.79 -12.50
C ALA A 28 -6.44 -5.52 -13.67
N SER A 29 -5.74 -6.44 -14.34
CA SER A 29 -6.29 -7.30 -15.39
C SER A 29 -5.43 -8.55 -15.54
N ASN A 30 -5.28 -9.30 -14.44
CA ASN A 30 -4.53 -10.56 -14.43
C ASN A 30 -5.37 -11.67 -15.08
N GLN A 31 -4.80 -12.33 -16.08
CA GLN A 31 -5.40 -13.52 -16.70
C GLN A 31 -4.48 -14.74 -16.63
N THR A 32 -3.15 -14.53 -16.68
CA THR A 32 -2.19 -15.63 -16.74
C THR A 32 -0.88 -15.38 -15.98
N ALA A 33 -0.67 -14.19 -15.43
CA ALA A 33 0.61 -13.82 -14.82
C ALA A 33 0.89 -14.57 -13.52
N ILE A 34 -0.03 -14.53 -12.56
CA ILE A 34 0.03 -15.33 -11.33
C ILE A 34 -1.34 -15.88 -10.98
N LEU A 35 -1.37 -17.02 -10.30
CA LEU A 35 -2.59 -17.65 -9.80
C LEU A 35 -2.60 -17.60 -8.28
N ASP A 36 -3.78 -17.47 -7.69
CA ASP A 36 -3.95 -17.63 -6.25
C ASP A 36 -4.06 -19.14 -5.85
N GLU A 37 -4.29 -19.45 -4.58
CA GLU A 37 -4.35 -20.83 -4.09
C GLU A 37 -5.57 -21.63 -4.56
N ASP A 38 -6.52 -20.99 -5.22
CA ASP A 38 -7.69 -21.63 -5.84
C ASP A 38 -7.49 -21.83 -7.35
N ASP A 39 -6.28 -21.59 -7.87
CA ASP A 39 -5.95 -21.56 -9.30
C ASP A 39 -6.70 -20.47 -10.09
N ASP A 40 -7.17 -19.40 -9.40
CA ASP A 40 -7.80 -18.26 -10.03
C ASP A 40 -6.75 -17.18 -10.39
N ALA A 41 -6.86 -16.61 -11.60
CA ALA A 41 -6.08 -15.44 -12.01
C ALA A 41 -6.73 -14.17 -11.46
N SER A 42 -6.62 -13.95 -10.16
CA SER A 42 -7.13 -12.76 -9.51
C SER A 42 -6.20 -11.56 -9.71
N ASP A 43 -6.77 -10.36 -9.84
CA ASP A 43 -5.98 -9.11 -9.78
C ASP A 43 -5.20 -9.05 -8.47
N TYR A 44 -4.07 -8.33 -8.46
CA TYR A 44 -3.25 -8.25 -7.27
C TYR A 44 -2.55 -6.89 -7.14
N LEU A 45 -2.09 -6.64 -5.94
CA LEU A 45 -1.12 -5.58 -5.66
C LEU A 45 0.04 -6.16 -4.84
N GLU A 46 1.20 -5.54 -4.99
CA GLU A 46 2.40 -5.87 -4.25
C GLU A 46 2.75 -4.73 -3.31
N LEU A 47 2.95 -5.04 -2.04
CA LEU A 47 3.53 -4.13 -1.06
C LEU A 47 5.03 -4.43 -0.92
N TYR A 48 5.83 -3.39 -0.72
CA TYR A 48 7.27 -3.48 -0.54
C TYR A 48 7.73 -2.76 0.72
N ASN A 49 8.50 -3.44 1.56
CA ASN A 49 9.17 -2.83 2.70
C ASN A 49 10.55 -2.31 2.27
N LYS A 50 10.64 -1.01 2.00
CA LYS A 50 11.91 -0.33 1.65
C LYS A 50 12.74 0.12 2.86
N GLY A 51 12.29 -0.21 4.07
CA GLY A 51 12.95 0.13 5.32
C GLY A 51 14.05 -0.86 5.72
N THR A 52 14.58 -0.67 6.91
CA THR A 52 15.62 -1.53 7.51
C THR A 52 15.11 -2.43 8.62
N ASP A 53 13.83 -2.30 8.98
CA ASP A 53 13.19 -3.05 10.06
C ASP A 53 11.94 -3.77 9.53
N PRO A 54 11.56 -4.92 10.13
CA PRO A 54 10.30 -5.59 9.82
C PRO A 54 9.10 -4.69 10.07
N ILE A 55 8.10 -4.73 9.17
CA ILE A 55 6.86 -3.98 9.30
C ILE A 55 5.72 -4.94 9.57
N ASN A 56 5.05 -4.76 10.71
CA ASN A 56 3.82 -5.47 11.03
C ASN A 56 2.63 -4.65 10.53
N LEU A 57 1.89 -5.21 9.57
CA LEU A 57 0.71 -4.58 8.95
C LEU A 57 -0.58 -4.78 9.73
N THR A 58 -0.58 -5.46 10.88
CA THR A 58 -1.79 -5.68 11.67
C THR A 58 -2.52 -4.36 11.93
N GLY A 59 -3.76 -4.27 11.44
CA GLY A 59 -4.57 -3.07 11.58
C GLY A 59 -4.36 -1.99 10.53
N TYR A 60 -3.44 -2.15 9.59
CA TYR A 60 -3.36 -1.31 8.39
C TYR A 60 -4.53 -1.62 7.45
N TYR A 61 -4.78 -0.76 6.48
CA TYR A 61 -5.92 -0.91 5.57
C TYR A 61 -5.51 -0.75 4.11
N LEU A 62 -6.21 -1.47 3.25
CA LEU A 62 -6.23 -1.24 1.80
C LEU A 62 -7.63 -0.80 1.36
N SER A 63 -7.68 0.05 0.34
CA SER A 63 -8.92 0.49 -0.26
C SER A 63 -8.77 0.82 -1.74
N ASP A 64 -9.83 0.58 -2.49
CA ASP A 64 -10.08 1.03 -3.86
C ASP A 64 -10.96 2.30 -3.88
N ASN A 65 -11.20 2.94 -2.72
CA ASN A 65 -12.12 4.06 -2.59
C ASN A 65 -11.57 5.12 -1.63
N ILE A 66 -11.25 6.30 -2.18
CA ILE A 66 -10.71 7.44 -1.42
C ILE A 66 -11.66 7.97 -0.33
N GLU A 67 -12.97 7.76 -0.49
CA GLU A 67 -13.97 8.17 0.52
C GLU A 67 -14.10 7.14 1.65
N LYS A 68 -13.52 5.94 1.47
CA LYS A 68 -13.57 4.84 2.44
C LYS A 68 -12.20 4.17 2.57
N ILE A 69 -11.19 4.92 2.97
CA ILE A 69 -9.78 4.45 3.01
C ILE A 69 -9.52 3.30 3.99
N GLN A 70 -10.41 3.03 4.93
CA GLN A 70 -10.38 1.89 5.86
C GLN A 70 -11.33 0.76 5.40
N LYS A 71 -11.25 0.35 4.10
CA LYS A 71 -12.20 -0.60 3.51
C LYS A 71 -11.90 -2.05 3.87
N TRP A 72 -10.65 -2.46 3.81
CA TRP A 72 -10.19 -3.80 4.13
C TRP A 72 -8.98 -3.74 5.06
N GLN A 73 -9.02 -4.48 6.16
CA GLN A 73 -8.02 -4.42 7.22
C GLN A 73 -7.11 -5.64 7.20
N PHE A 74 -5.80 -5.43 7.28
CA PHE A 74 -4.83 -6.50 7.48
C PHE A 74 -4.97 -7.14 8.87
N GLY A 75 -4.93 -8.46 8.90
CA GLY A 75 -4.63 -9.25 10.08
C GLY A 75 -3.13 -9.29 10.39
N ASN A 76 -2.66 -10.42 10.90
CA ASN A 76 -1.25 -10.57 11.29
C ASN A 76 -0.36 -10.82 10.06
N ALA A 77 0.04 -9.76 9.37
CA ALA A 77 0.99 -9.79 8.26
C ALA A 77 2.28 -9.05 8.65
N VAL A 78 3.44 -9.63 8.33
CA VAL A 78 4.75 -9.01 8.53
C VAL A 78 5.52 -9.05 7.22
N ILE A 79 6.18 -7.93 6.88
CA ILE A 79 7.07 -7.85 5.71
C ILE A 79 8.46 -7.51 6.22
N GLU A 80 9.42 -8.42 5.98
CA GLU A 80 10.83 -8.21 6.34
C GLU A 80 11.47 -7.09 5.50
N PRO A 81 12.59 -6.50 5.95
CA PRO A 81 13.30 -5.47 5.19
C PRO A 81 13.69 -5.95 3.79
N GLY A 82 13.32 -5.18 2.76
CA GLY A 82 13.61 -5.51 1.37
C GLY A 82 12.73 -6.62 0.76
N GLU A 83 11.72 -7.09 1.49
CA GLU A 83 10.80 -8.12 1.03
C GLU A 83 9.47 -7.53 0.55
N TYR A 84 8.71 -8.39 -0.14
CA TYR A 84 7.43 -8.06 -0.76
C TYR A 84 6.30 -8.87 -0.16
N LEU A 85 5.08 -8.35 -0.29
CA LEU A 85 3.84 -9.05 0.04
C LEU A 85 2.84 -8.90 -1.10
N ILE A 86 2.46 -10.02 -1.71
CA ILE A 86 1.37 -10.06 -2.69
C ILE A 86 0.02 -10.11 -1.95
N VAL A 87 -0.90 -9.25 -2.38
CA VAL A 87 -2.28 -9.21 -1.91
C VAL A 87 -3.20 -9.32 -3.12
N PHE A 88 -4.01 -10.37 -3.17
CA PHE A 88 -4.98 -10.57 -4.24
C PHE A 88 -6.22 -9.71 -4.03
N ALA A 89 -6.56 -8.90 -5.01
CA ALA A 89 -7.77 -8.09 -5.05
C ALA A 89 -8.91 -8.90 -5.67
N SER A 90 -9.40 -9.89 -4.95
CA SER A 90 -10.27 -10.96 -5.47
C SER A 90 -11.71 -10.93 -4.97
N ASP A 91 -12.04 -10.05 -3.99
CA ASP A 91 -13.33 -10.02 -3.28
C ASP A 91 -13.62 -11.31 -2.46
N LYS A 92 -12.61 -12.15 -2.22
CA LYS A 92 -12.75 -13.38 -1.42
C LYS A 92 -12.72 -13.12 0.09
N ASP A 93 -12.23 -11.95 0.53
CA ASP A 93 -12.18 -11.47 1.93
C ASP A 93 -11.63 -12.52 2.90
N ARG A 94 -10.46 -13.08 2.62
CA ARG A 94 -9.82 -14.09 3.47
C ARG A 94 -8.33 -13.82 3.66
N GLN A 95 -7.81 -14.29 4.78
CA GLN A 95 -6.44 -14.07 5.21
C GLN A 95 -5.92 -15.37 5.84
N THR A 96 -5.54 -16.31 4.98
CA THR A 96 -5.04 -17.65 5.38
C THR A 96 -3.60 -17.83 4.91
N THR A 97 -3.38 -18.58 3.83
CA THR A 97 -2.07 -18.73 3.19
C THR A 97 -1.71 -17.49 2.38
N TYR A 98 -2.69 -16.92 1.70
CA TYR A 98 -2.58 -15.68 0.95
C TYR A 98 -3.57 -14.63 1.47
N TRP A 99 -3.32 -13.38 1.07
CA TRP A 99 -4.10 -12.21 1.46
C TRP A 99 -5.07 -11.86 0.34
N HIS A 100 -6.37 -11.84 0.64
CA HIS A 100 -7.44 -11.55 -0.31
C HIS A 100 -8.30 -10.42 0.21
N THR A 101 -8.39 -9.33 -0.55
CA THR A 101 -9.24 -8.19 -0.17
C THR A 101 -10.73 -8.49 -0.33
N ASN A 102 -11.58 -7.62 0.23
CA ASN A 102 -13.03 -7.58 0.02
C ASN A 102 -13.43 -6.65 -1.14
N PHE A 103 -12.55 -6.49 -2.12
CA PHE A 103 -12.79 -5.72 -3.33
C PHE A 103 -11.96 -6.29 -4.48
N LYS A 104 -12.30 -5.89 -5.71
CA LYS A 104 -11.54 -6.12 -6.94
C LYS A 104 -11.02 -4.79 -7.45
N ILE A 105 -10.01 -4.84 -8.32
CA ILE A 105 -9.44 -3.64 -8.95
C ILE A 105 -10.09 -3.45 -10.33
N SER A 106 -10.48 -2.21 -10.66
CA SER A 106 -11.07 -1.88 -11.95
C SER A 106 -10.01 -1.75 -13.04
N ALA A 107 -10.15 -2.51 -14.14
CA ALA A 107 -9.29 -2.38 -15.30
C ALA A 107 -9.43 -1.01 -16.02
N SER A 108 -10.50 -0.26 -15.78
CA SER A 108 -10.67 1.10 -16.34
C SER A 108 -9.90 2.18 -15.59
N GLY A 109 -9.18 1.80 -14.55
CA GLY A 109 -8.43 2.69 -13.68
C GLY A 109 -9.20 3.13 -12.44
N GLU A 110 -8.49 3.23 -11.33
CA GLU A 110 -8.98 3.74 -10.05
C GLU A 110 -7.81 4.02 -9.10
N SER A 111 -8.10 4.61 -7.93
CA SER A 111 -7.08 4.82 -6.89
C SER A 111 -7.01 3.62 -5.96
N ILE A 112 -5.80 3.15 -5.68
CA ILE A 112 -5.53 2.18 -4.61
C ILE A 112 -4.80 2.90 -3.48
N ILE A 113 -5.29 2.76 -2.26
CA ILE A 113 -4.82 3.48 -1.08
C ILE A 113 -4.37 2.47 -0.01
N LEU A 114 -3.18 2.71 0.53
CA LEU A 114 -2.68 2.07 1.75
C LEU A 114 -2.76 3.08 2.89
N SER A 115 -3.39 2.70 3.99
CA SER A 115 -3.47 3.55 5.18
C SER A 115 -3.02 2.83 6.45
N ASP A 116 -2.54 3.60 7.42
CA ASP A 116 -2.09 3.09 8.71
C ASP A 116 -3.26 2.72 9.65
N THR A 117 -2.93 2.28 10.86
CA THR A 117 -3.90 1.88 11.88
C THR A 117 -4.82 3.02 12.35
N SER A 118 -4.42 4.28 12.14
CA SER A 118 -5.24 5.47 12.44
C SER A 118 -6.17 5.85 11.29
N GLY A 119 -5.99 5.23 10.10
CA GLY A 119 -6.66 5.62 8.87
C GLY A 119 -5.98 6.81 8.17
N THR A 120 -4.71 7.07 8.44
CA THR A 120 -3.93 8.05 7.67
C THR A 120 -3.47 7.41 6.37
N ASN A 121 -3.75 8.06 5.22
CA ASN A 121 -3.21 7.64 3.93
C ASN A 121 -1.69 7.73 3.97
N ILE A 122 -1.02 6.60 3.76
CA ILE A 122 0.44 6.48 3.80
C ILE A 122 1.07 6.26 2.44
N ASP A 123 0.34 5.67 1.51
CA ASP A 123 0.74 5.57 0.11
C ASP A 123 -0.49 5.40 -0.78
N GLN A 124 -0.41 5.89 -2.01
CA GLN A 124 -1.50 5.84 -2.97
C GLN A 124 -0.95 5.75 -4.38
N VAL A 125 -1.64 5.00 -5.22
CA VAL A 125 -1.45 4.99 -6.66
C VAL A 125 -2.76 5.23 -7.37
N ASP A 126 -2.73 6.11 -8.37
CA ASP A 126 -3.85 6.34 -9.28
C ASP A 126 -3.57 5.56 -10.57
N LEU A 127 -4.29 4.44 -10.73
CA LEU A 127 -4.09 3.53 -11.85
C LEU A 127 -4.68 4.12 -13.14
N PRO A 128 -3.95 4.07 -14.24
CA PRO A 128 -4.53 4.29 -15.57
C PRO A 128 -5.41 3.09 -15.99
N GLU A 129 -6.04 3.18 -17.16
CA GLU A 129 -6.63 2.01 -17.82
C GLU A 129 -5.57 0.93 -18.01
N SER A 130 -5.87 -0.29 -17.61
CA SER A 130 -4.95 -1.42 -17.56
C SER A 130 -5.03 -2.28 -18.81
N MET A 131 -3.89 -2.80 -19.23
CA MET A 131 -3.81 -3.86 -20.24
C MET A 131 -3.74 -5.24 -19.59
N VAL A 132 -4.23 -6.26 -20.28
CA VAL A 132 -4.21 -7.66 -19.80
C VAL A 132 -2.77 -8.10 -19.55
N ASP A 133 -2.53 -8.69 -18.38
CA ASP A 133 -1.25 -9.23 -17.92
C ASP A 133 -0.08 -8.22 -17.95
N ILE A 134 -0.40 -6.92 -17.86
CA ILE A 134 0.59 -5.85 -17.74
C ILE A 134 0.39 -5.14 -16.42
N ALA A 135 1.37 -5.24 -15.55
CA ALA A 135 1.37 -4.54 -14.27
C ALA A 135 1.73 -3.05 -14.43
N TYR A 136 1.13 -2.22 -13.59
CA TYR A 136 1.54 -0.84 -13.35
C TYR A 136 2.44 -0.84 -12.12
N ALA A 137 3.72 -0.51 -12.29
CA ALA A 137 4.73 -0.69 -11.27
C ALA A 137 5.63 0.54 -11.12
N ARG A 138 6.26 0.68 -9.95
CA ARG A 138 7.31 1.67 -9.76
C ARG A 138 8.50 1.35 -10.65
N ILE A 139 9.14 2.38 -11.22
CA ILE A 139 10.33 2.22 -12.12
C ILE A 139 11.47 1.50 -11.40
N THR A 140 11.61 1.74 -10.11
CA THR A 140 12.52 1.04 -9.21
C THR A 140 11.77 0.81 -7.90
N ASP A 141 11.96 -0.34 -7.27
CA ASP A 141 11.28 -0.69 -6.03
C ASP A 141 11.37 0.40 -4.98
N GLY A 142 10.21 0.80 -4.48
CA GLY A 142 10.08 1.84 -3.48
C GLY A 142 10.38 3.27 -3.92
N SER A 143 10.69 3.51 -5.22
CA SER A 143 10.88 4.87 -5.76
C SER A 143 9.55 5.66 -5.82
N PRO A 144 9.57 6.99 -5.91
CA PRO A 144 8.34 7.76 -6.12
C PRO A 144 7.79 7.67 -7.54
N ASP A 145 8.59 7.24 -8.52
CA ASP A 145 8.26 7.24 -9.94
C ASP A 145 7.64 5.90 -10.37
N TRP A 146 6.60 6.01 -11.23
CA TRP A 146 5.82 4.89 -11.78
C TRP A 146 6.03 4.74 -13.29
#